data_b19f712039161fbdf1708432a9931dd5
#
_entry.id   b19f712039161fbdf1708432a9931dd5
#
_cell.length_a   1.000
_cell.length_b   1.000
_cell.length_c   1.000
_cell.angle_alpha   90.00
_cell.angle_beta   90.00
_cell.angle_gamma   90.00
#
_symmetry.space_group_name_H-M   'P 1'
#
loop_
_entity.id
_entity.type
_entity.pdbx_description
1 polymer ?
#
loop_
_entity_poly.entity_id
_entity_poly.type
_entity_poly.pdbx_seq_one_letter_code
_entity_poly.pdbx_strand_id
1 'polypeptide(L)'
;MSIPVSPSPSRRDVLATLLAGLAGSTVSLDAEAQSAEPSDPSVYIPKAHLVQDRAFLHAFMREFSFIELVTTSPTLRITHIPSVLAPAQGKYGTIFGHISAQNDQVKAIRAGARALAVFRGPHGYVSPGWLVTDFSRQGVPTWNFAVVHAAGRLVPIDDPERKYELLATLIDQYEQGIGGTDYRFRGLPKDEVMKRATGIQPFEIEIEQIEGKFKLFQERPEPDKVAALPKLDTYRERSLEAYTRHFYATAPK
;
A
#
# COMPACT_ATOMS: atom_id res chain seq x y z
N MET A 1 -14.12 8.96 -19.28
CA MET A 1 -14.70 8.59 -17.98
C MET A 1 -13.62 8.88 -16.95
N SER A 2 -13.75 10.00 -16.22
CA SER A 2 -12.74 10.44 -15.25
C SER A 2 -12.69 9.47 -14.08
N ILE A 3 -11.49 9.12 -13.60
CA ILE A 3 -11.29 8.28 -12.42
C ILE A 3 -11.67 9.12 -11.19
N PRO A 4 -12.68 8.75 -10.39
CA PRO A 4 -13.06 9.54 -9.22
C PRO A 4 -11.97 9.39 -8.14
N VAL A 5 -11.33 10.49 -7.79
CA VAL A 5 -10.36 10.58 -6.68
C VAL A 5 -11.04 11.28 -5.51
N SER A 6 -11.15 10.59 -4.39
CA SER A 6 -11.50 11.21 -3.13
C SER A 6 -10.24 11.82 -2.49
N PRO A 7 -10.32 12.99 -1.84
CA PRO A 7 -9.17 13.59 -1.17
C PRO A 7 -8.61 12.63 -0.12
N SER A 8 -7.30 12.45 -0.12
CA SER A 8 -6.60 11.65 0.89
C SER A 8 -6.66 12.37 2.23
N PRO A 9 -7.08 11.70 3.32
CA PRO A 9 -6.97 12.25 4.66
C PRO A 9 -5.49 12.50 4.99
N SER A 10 -5.21 13.48 5.83
CA SER A 10 -3.84 13.76 6.27
C SER A 10 -3.29 12.57 7.10
N ARG A 11 -1.97 12.42 7.16
CA ARG A 11 -1.32 11.37 7.97
C ARG A 11 -1.80 11.36 9.43
N ARG A 12 -2.17 12.53 9.96
CA ARG A 12 -2.74 12.68 11.32
C ARG A 12 -4.16 12.13 11.42
N ASP A 13 -4.96 12.31 10.38
CA ASP A 13 -6.37 11.87 10.38
C ASP A 13 -6.49 10.35 10.28
N VAL A 14 -5.59 9.68 9.53
CA VAL A 14 -5.55 8.21 9.44
C VAL A 14 -5.07 7.60 10.76
N LEU A 15 -4.08 8.19 11.43
CA LEU A 15 -3.66 7.74 12.77
C LEU A 15 -4.78 7.92 13.80
N ALA A 16 -5.51 9.03 13.75
CA ALA A 16 -6.65 9.28 14.64
C ALA A 16 -7.79 8.28 14.41
N THR A 17 -8.05 7.92 13.15
CA THR A 17 -9.05 6.90 12.78
C THR A 17 -8.61 5.50 13.21
N LEU A 18 -7.31 5.19 13.13
CA LEU A 18 -6.73 3.95 13.63
C LEU A 18 -6.88 3.79 15.15
N LEU A 19 -6.77 4.90 15.92
CA LEU A 19 -6.91 4.89 17.38
C LEU A 19 -8.37 4.93 17.82
N ALA A 20 -9.26 5.61 17.09
CA ALA A 20 -10.68 5.70 17.43
C ALA A 20 -11.48 4.43 17.12
N GLY A 21 -11.05 3.64 16.13
CA GLY A 21 -11.68 2.37 15.76
C GLY A 21 -11.46 1.23 16.76
N LEU A 22 -10.58 1.43 17.76
CA LEU A 22 -10.30 0.45 18.82
C LEU A 22 -11.14 0.64 20.07
N ALA A 23 -11.90 1.75 20.17
CA ALA A 23 -12.75 2.05 21.33
C ALA A 23 -14.23 1.91 20.97
N GLY A 24 -14.74 0.68 21.02
CA GLY A 24 -16.15 0.39 21.16
C GLY A 24 -16.98 0.28 19.87
N SER A 25 -16.91 -0.84 19.19
CA SER A 25 -17.96 -1.32 18.31
C SER A 25 -18.26 -2.76 18.66
N THR A 26 -19.36 -3.00 19.34
CA THR A 26 -20.04 -4.30 19.31
C THR A 26 -20.56 -4.49 17.89
N VAL A 27 -19.82 -5.20 17.05
CA VAL A 27 -20.23 -5.52 15.69
C VAL A 27 -21.34 -6.58 15.79
N SER A 28 -22.56 -6.19 15.43
CA SER A 28 -23.63 -7.13 15.11
C SER A 28 -23.18 -8.01 13.93
N LEU A 29 -23.07 -9.31 14.18
CA LEU A 29 -22.79 -10.33 13.19
C LEU A 29 -24.07 -10.64 12.41
N ASP A 30 -24.43 -9.82 11.45
CA ASP A 30 -25.41 -10.17 10.42
C ASP A 30 -25.06 -9.42 9.13
N ALA A 31 -24.16 -9.99 8.35
CA ALA A 31 -24.05 -9.72 6.93
C ALA A 31 -23.71 -11.04 6.23
N GLU A 32 -24.59 -11.47 5.37
CA GLU A 32 -24.52 -12.67 4.56
C GLU A 32 -23.14 -12.86 3.92
N ALA A 33 -22.44 -13.88 4.38
CA ALA A 33 -21.24 -14.39 3.75
C ALA A 33 -21.64 -15.08 2.43
N GLN A 34 -21.59 -14.34 1.32
CA GLN A 34 -21.51 -14.97 0.02
C GLN A 34 -20.21 -15.78 -0.04
N SER A 35 -20.37 -17.10 -0.15
CA SER A 35 -19.30 -18.09 -0.29
C SER A 35 -18.52 -17.85 -1.57
N ALA A 36 -17.49 -16.99 -1.50
CA ALA A 36 -16.40 -17.05 -2.47
C ALA A 36 -15.53 -18.26 -2.09
N GLU A 37 -15.23 -19.14 -3.04
CA GLU A 37 -14.22 -20.18 -2.88
C GLU A 37 -13.00 -19.58 -2.19
N PRO A 38 -12.45 -20.21 -1.13
CA PRO A 38 -11.27 -19.69 -0.44
C PRO A 38 -10.10 -19.75 -1.41
N SER A 39 -9.80 -18.61 -2.04
CA SER A 39 -8.55 -18.45 -2.76
C SER A 39 -7.41 -18.62 -1.75
N ASP A 40 -6.42 -19.43 -2.11
CA ASP A 40 -5.24 -19.65 -1.27
C ASP A 40 -4.67 -18.30 -0.82
N PRO A 41 -4.52 -18.04 0.49
CA PRO A 41 -4.07 -16.74 0.96
C PRO A 41 -2.64 -16.46 0.48
N SER A 42 -2.39 -15.21 0.07
CA SER A 42 -1.07 -14.78 -0.37
C SER A 42 -0.06 -14.69 0.78
N VAL A 43 -0.56 -14.68 2.03
CA VAL A 43 0.26 -14.59 3.23
C VAL A 43 -0.44 -15.29 4.41
N TYR A 44 0.36 -15.94 5.27
CA TYR A 44 -0.16 -16.48 6.52
C TYR A 44 -0.62 -15.36 7.46
N ILE A 45 -1.91 -15.34 7.85
CA ILE A 45 -2.50 -14.33 8.73
C ILE A 45 -3.20 -15.01 9.91
N PRO A 46 -2.64 -14.94 11.15
CA PRO A 46 -3.39 -15.31 12.34
C PRO A 46 -4.66 -14.46 12.49
N LYS A 47 -5.74 -15.04 13.00
CA LYS A 47 -7.04 -14.36 13.16
C LYS A 47 -6.92 -13.03 13.92
N ALA A 48 -6.08 -12.96 14.94
CA ALA A 48 -5.85 -11.73 15.72
C ALA A 48 -5.21 -10.58 14.91
N HIS A 49 -4.58 -10.89 13.78
CA HIS A 49 -3.89 -9.91 12.93
C HIS A 49 -4.63 -9.63 11.61
N LEU A 50 -5.74 -10.32 11.38
CA LEU A 50 -6.52 -10.18 10.16
C LEU A 50 -7.40 -8.93 10.23
N VAL A 51 -7.30 -8.08 9.22
CA VAL A 51 -8.20 -6.94 8.99
C VAL A 51 -8.97 -7.19 7.71
N GLN A 52 -10.31 -7.13 7.79
CA GLN A 52 -11.22 -7.39 6.67
C GLN A 52 -12.06 -6.17 6.29
N ASP A 53 -12.06 -5.11 7.10
CA ASP A 53 -12.80 -3.90 6.77
C ASP A 53 -12.22 -3.27 5.49
N ARG A 54 -13.01 -3.33 4.41
CA ARG A 54 -12.58 -2.88 3.09
C ARG A 54 -12.29 -1.38 3.03
N ALA A 55 -13.08 -0.57 3.73
CA ALA A 55 -12.88 0.88 3.74
C ALA A 55 -11.55 1.24 4.42
N PHE A 56 -11.24 0.55 5.52
CA PHE A 56 -9.97 0.67 6.22
C PHE A 56 -8.79 0.21 5.34
N LEU A 57 -8.90 -0.95 4.70
CA LEU A 57 -7.85 -1.45 3.79
C LEU A 57 -7.61 -0.49 2.62
N HIS A 58 -8.67 0.06 2.03
CA HIS A 58 -8.55 1.06 0.96
C HIS A 58 -7.91 2.38 1.43
N ALA A 59 -8.21 2.82 2.66
CA ALA A 59 -7.56 3.99 3.25
C ALA A 59 -6.05 3.75 3.43
N PHE A 60 -5.68 2.58 3.95
CA PHE A 60 -4.29 2.17 4.09
C PHE A 60 -3.56 2.10 2.75
N MET A 61 -4.17 1.51 1.71
CA MET A 61 -3.58 1.43 0.37
C MET A 61 -3.34 2.81 -0.26
N ARG A 62 -4.22 3.77 0.00
CA ARG A 62 -4.02 5.16 -0.46
C ARG A 62 -2.89 5.87 0.26
N GLU A 63 -2.75 5.64 1.57
CA GLU A 63 -1.68 6.23 2.37
C GLU A 63 -0.31 5.66 1.99
N PHE A 64 -0.22 4.34 1.82
CA PHE A 64 1.02 3.62 1.50
C PHE A 64 1.05 3.21 0.03
N SER A 65 0.83 4.15 -0.87
CA SER A 65 0.59 3.94 -2.30
C SER A 65 1.86 3.68 -3.14
N PHE A 66 3.06 3.67 -2.55
CA PHE A 66 4.28 3.21 -3.19
C PHE A 66 4.43 1.71 -2.93
N ILE A 67 4.19 0.90 -3.95
CA ILE A 67 3.98 -0.54 -3.85
C ILE A 67 5.13 -1.37 -4.42
N GLU A 68 5.23 -2.61 -3.97
CA GLU A 68 5.95 -3.66 -4.67
C GLU A 68 4.97 -4.40 -5.60
N LEU A 69 5.18 -4.29 -6.92
CA LEU A 69 4.47 -5.06 -7.92
C LEU A 69 5.19 -6.38 -8.16
N VAL A 70 4.60 -7.48 -7.74
CA VAL A 70 5.17 -8.84 -7.87
C VAL A 70 4.45 -9.60 -8.97
N THR A 71 5.22 -10.19 -9.89
CA THR A 71 4.72 -11.13 -10.90
C THR A 71 5.58 -12.40 -10.89
N THR A 72 4.97 -13.54 -11.20
CA THR A 72 5.67 -14.84 -11.23
C THR A 72 5.80 -15.43 -12.64
N SER A 73 5.10 -14.85 -13.62
CA SER A 73 5.11 -15.31 -15.01
C SER A 73 5.60 -14.16 -15.92
N PRO A 74 6.43 -14.43 -16.91
CA PRO A 74 7.12 -15.71 -17.22
C PRO A 74 8.21 -16.06 -16.19
N THR A 75 8.64 -15.12 -15.35
CA THR A 75 9.62 -15.29 -14.28
C THR A 75 9.28 -14.40 -13.11
N LEU A 76 9.77 -14.73 -11.91
CA LEU A 76 9.62 -13.87 -10.73
C LEU A 76 10.28 -12.50 -10.97
N ARG A 77 9.50 -11.45 -10.82
CA ARG A 77 9.96 -10.05 -10.90
C ARG A 77 9.27 -9.21 -9.84
N ILE A 78 9.99 -8.21 -9.35
CA ILE A 78 9.46 -7.21 -8.42
C ILE A 78 9.86 -5.83 -8.95
N THR A 79 8.89 -4.93 -9.05
CA THR A 79 9.13 -3.51 -9.38
C THR A 79 8.45 -2.63 -8.34
N HIS A 80 9.14 -1.58 -7.90
CA HIS A 80 8.63 -0.61 -6.94
C HIS A 80 8.07 0.59 -7.70
N ILE A 81 6.80 0.91 -7.48
CA ILE A 81 6.09 1.96 -8.24
C ILE A 81 5.06 2.69 -7.38
N PRO A 82 4.80 3.96 -7.67
CA PRO A 82 3.62 4.63 -7.16
C PRO A 82 2.35 4.07 -7.81
N SER A 83 1.25 4.08 -7.07
CA SER A 83 -0.04 3.58 -7.54
C SER A 83 -1.19 4.50 -7.15
N VAL A 84 -2.31 4.35 -7.87
CA VAL A 84 -3.60 4.98 -7.56
C VAL A 84 -4.65 3.90 -7.39
N LEU A 85 -5.49 4.04 -6.38
CA LEU A 85 -6.62 3.14 -6.13
C LEU A 85 -7.94 3.80 -6.53
N ALA A 86 -8.71 3.14 -7.41
CA ALA A 86 -10.12 3.43 -7.66
C ALA A 86 -11.00 2.46 -6.85
N PRO A 87 -11.45 2.82 -5.64
CA PRO A 87 -12.11 1.89 -4.71
C PRO A 87 -13.50 1.43 -5.18
N ALA A 88 -14.15 2.21 -6.05
CA ALA A 88 -15.49 1.92 -6.57
C ALA A 88 -15.47 1.11 -7.88
N GLN A 89 -14.30 0.84 -8.46
CA GLN A 89 -14.18 0.09 -9.71
C GLN A 89 -13.85 -1.38 -9.42
N GLY A 90 -14.69 -2.31 -9.90
CA GLY A 90 -14.54 -3.74 -9.66
C GLY A 90 -14.99 -4.19 -8.26
N LYS A 91 -14.82 -5.48 -7.98
CA LYS A 91 -15.32 -6.11 -6.73
C LYS A 91 -14.63 -5.57 -5.48
N TYR A 92 -13.32 -5.44 -5.53
CA TYR A 92 -12.48 -4.99 -4.39
C TYR A 92 -11.69 -3.71 -4.68
N GLY A 93 -12.04 -2.98 -5.74
CA GLY A 93 -11.30 -1.84 -6.24
C GLY A 93 -10.38 -2.22 -7.40
N THR A 94 -9.82 -1.21 -8.05
CA THR A 94 -8.84 -1.36 -9.13
C THR A 94 -7.63 -0.50 -8.83
N ILE A 95 -6.44 -1.07 -8.94
CA ILE A 95 -5.15 -0.39 -8.77
C ILE A 95 -4.67 0.04 -10.16
N PHE A 96 -4.18 1.26 -10.28
CA PHE A 96 -3.55 1.80 -11.49
C PHE A 96 -2.08 2.11 -11.23
N GLY A 97 -1.25 1.83 -12.21
CA GLY A 97 0.17 2.14 -12.17
C GLY A 97 0.80 2.11 -13.56
N HIS A 98 2.08 2.40 -13.61
CA HIS A 98 2.88 2.23 -14.83
C HIS A 98 4.29 1.79 -14.49
N ILE A 99 4.93 1.12 -15.44
CA ILE A 99 6.35 0.76 -15.41
C ILE A 99 7.05 1.29 -16.65
N SER A 100 8.38 1.29 -16.65
CA SER A 100 9.13 1.57 -17.88
C SER A 100 8.74 0.56 -18.97
N ALA A 101 8.60 1.03 -20.20
CA ALA A 101 8.36 0.17 -21.36
C ALA A 101 9.51 -0.85 -21.61
N GLN A 102 10.69 -0.60 -21.04
CA GLN A 102 11.86 -1.48 -21.11
C GLN A 102 11.88 -2.52 -19.99
N ASN A 103 10.94 -2.45 -19.01
CA ASN A 103 10.89 -3.41 -17.91
C ASN A 103 10.34 -4.76 -18.40
N ASP A 104 11.01 -5.85 -18.08
CA ASP A 104 10.59 -7.21 -18.46
C ASP A 104 9.19 -7.60 -17.98
N GLN A 105 8.67 -6.97 -16.91
CA GLN A 105 7.28 -7.18 -16.44
C GLN A 105 6.23 -6.72 -17.45
N VAL A 106 6.59 -5.93 -18.47
CA VAL A 106 5.68 -5.61 -19.59
C VAL A 106 5.14 -6.89 -20.23
N LYS A 107 5.93 -7.95 -20.30
CA LYS A 107 5.49 -9.25 -20.83
C LYS A 107 4.36 -9.84 -19.98
N ALA A 108 4.45 -9.73 -18.66
CA ALA A 108 3.39 -10.17 -17.73
C ALA A 108 2.11 -9.32 -17.88
N ILE A 109 2.26 -8.00 -18.00
CA ILE A 109 1.13 -7.09 -18.23
C ILE A 109 0.40 -7.45 -19.53
N ARG A 110 1.15 -7.61 -20.63
CA ARG A 110 0.59 -7.94 -21.94
C ARG A 110 -0.09 -9.32 -21.98
N ALA A 111 0.40 -10.25 -21.18
CA ALA A 111 -0.18 -11.59 -21.05
C ALA A 111 -1.41 -11.66 -20.12
N GLY A 112 -1.80 -10.57 -19.48
CA GLY A 112 -2.88 -10.58 -18.48
C GLY A 112 -2.56 -11.48 -17.29
N ALA A 113 -1.28 -11.54 -16.89
CA ALA A 113 -0.84 -12.40 -15.80
C ALA A 113 -1.42 -11.96 -14.46
N ARG A 114 -1.51 -12.89 -13.51
CA ARG A 114 -1.80 -12.52 -12.12
C ARG A 114 -0.61 -11.78 -11.50
N ALA A 115 -0.90 -10.78 -10.71
CA ALA A 115 0.08 -10.00 -9.96
C ALA A 115 -0.36 -9.84 -8.53
N LEU A 116 0.62 -9.57 -7.67
CA LEU A 116 0.42 -9.16 -6.29
C LEU A 116 0.97 -7.75 -6.11
N ALA A 117 0.11 -6.83 -5.68
CA ALA A 117 0.51 -5.51 -5.21
C ALA A 117 0.64 -5.55 -3.68
N VAL A 118 1.82 -5.26 -3.18
CA VAL A 118 2.11 -5.22 -1.74
C VAL A 118 2.20 -3.76 -1.28
N PHE A 119 1.30 -3.39 -0.38
CA PHE A 119 1.26 -2.08 0.28
C PHE A 119 1.88 -2.23 1.66
N ARG A 120 3.07 -1.68 1.85
CA ARG A 120 3.81 -1.81 3.09
C ARG A 120 3.73 -0.52 3.91
N GLY A 121 3.13 -0.63 5.09
CA GLY A 121 3.07 0.44 6.07
C GLY A 121 4.20 0.40 7.09
N PRO A 122 4.01 1.06 8.24
CA PRO A 122 4.99 1.10 9.31
C PRO A 122 5.33 -0.28 9.83
N HIS A 123 6.59 -0.47 10.20
CA HIS A 123 7.07 -1.69 10.82
C HIS A 123 8.22 -1.37 11.77
N GLY A 124 8.45 -2.23 12.75
CA GLY A 124 9.53 -2.02 13.71
C GLY A 124 9.75 -3.20 14.63
N TYR A 125 10.97 -3.27 15.17
CA TYR A 125 11.36 -4.23 16.18
C TYR A 125 10.66 -3.94 17.51
N VAL A 126 10.36 -5.00 18.26
CA VAL A 126 9.75 -4.93 19.58
C VAL A 126 10.60 -5.72 20.56
N SER A 127 11.15 -5.01 21.54
CA SER A 127 11.94 -5.62 22.61
C SER A 127 11.04 -6.11 23.76
N PRO A 128 11.23 -7.34 24.27
CA PRO A 128 10.60 -7.78 25.52
C PRO A 128 10.93 -6.88 26.70
N GLY A 129 12.10 -6.24 26.69
CA GLY A 129 12.51 -5.30 27.73
C GLY A 129 11.67 -4.01 27.81
N TRP A 130 10.78 -3.77 26.85
CA TRP A 130 9.82 -2.65 26.88
C TRP A 130 8.52 -3.00 27.58
N LEU A 131 8.27 -4.32 27.79
CA LEU A 131 7.05 -4.85 28.34
C LEU A 131 7.12 -4.90 29.87
N VAL A 132 5.99 -4.88 30.54
CA VAL A 132 5.93 -4.76 31.99
C VAL A 132 5.35 -5.99 32.68
N THR A 133 4.58 -6.83 31.99
CA THR A 133 4.09 -8.09 32.57
C THR A 133 5.20 -9.15 32.56
N ASP A 134 5.28 -9.97 33.62
CA ASP A 134 6.31 -11.00 33.75
C ASP A 134 6.29 -12.00 32.61
N PHE A 135 5.09 -12.41 32.17
CA PHE A 135 4.93 -13.30 31.04
C PHE A 135 5.52 -12.70 29.75
N SER A 136 5.26 -11.42 29.48
CA SER A 136 5.73 -10.75 28.28
C SER A 136 7.22 -10.45 28.30
N ARG A 137 7.79 -10.12 29.46
CA ARG A 137 9.22 -9.85 29.63
C ARG A 137 10.09 -11.09 29.44
N GLN A 138 9.58 -12.29 29.73
CA GLN A 138 10.25 -13.56 29.48
C GLN A 138 10.10 -14.05 28.03
N GLY A 139 9.36 -13.33 27.20
CA GLY A 139 9.13 -13.65 25.80
C GLY A 139 10.35 -13.36 24.91
N VAL A 140 10.24 -13.78 23.65
CA VAL A 140 11.21 -13.47 22.61
C VAL A 140 10.88 -12.14 21.92
N PRO A 141 11.89 -11.44 21.37
CA PRO A 141 11.65 -10.25 20.57
C PRO A 141 10.86 -10.57 19.30
N THR A 142 10.19 -9.56 18.76
CA THR A 142 9.40 -9.70 17.54
C THR A 142 9.41 -8.41 16.72
N TRP A 143 8.70 -8.43 15.58
CA TRP A 143 8.41 -7.27 14.78
C TRP A 143 6.92 -7.00 14.76
N ASN A 144 6.56 -5.73 14.88
CA ASN A 144 5.25 -5.24 14.50
C ASN A 144 5.30 -4.68 13.09
N PHE A 145 4.23 -4.85 12.34
CA PHE A 145 4.11 -4.37 10.98
C PHE A 145 2.65 -4.33 10.51
N ALA A 146 2.39 -3.53 9.50
CA ALA A 146 1.12 -3.47 8.79
C ALA A 146 1.37 -3.62 7.30
N VAL A 147 0.67 -4.54 6.63
CA VAL A 147 0.73 -4.73 5.19
C VAL A 147 -0.66 -5.04 4.63
N VAL A 148 -0.90 -4.62 3.40
CA VAL A 148 -2.05 -5.05 2.60
C VAL A 148 -1.53 -5.69 1.32
N HIS A 149 -2.05 -6.88 1.03
CA HIS A 149 -1.82 -7.60 -0.20
C HIS A 149 -3.08 -7.52 -1.08
N ALA A 150 -2.92 -7.07 -2.30
CA ALA A 150 -3.99 -7.02 -3.29
C ALA A 150 -3.55 -7.81 -4.53
N ALA A 151 -4.19 -8.97 -4.75
CA ALA A 151 -3.91 -9.82 -5.88
C ALA A 151 -5.00 -9.68 -6.95
N GLY A 152 -4.61 -9.74 -8.21
CA GLY A 152 -5.55 -9.64 -9.32
C GLY A 152 -4.87 -9.79 -10.68
N ARG A 153 -5.64 -9.55 -11.74
CA ARG A 153 -5.13 -9.62 -13.10
C ARG A 153 -4.62 -8.29 -13.59
N LEU A 154 -3.47 -8.33 -14.25
CA LEU A 154 -2.91 -7.20 -14.97
C LEU A 154 -3.68 -6.99 -16.27
N VAL A 155 -4.11 -5.75 -16.53
CA VAL A 155 -4.73 -5.35 -17.79
C VAL A 155 -3.93 -4.17 -18.36
N PRO A 156 -3.39 -4.27 -19.58
CA PRO A 156 -2.65 -3.17 -20.18
C PRO A 156 -3.60 -2.00 -20.53
N ILE A 157 -3.12 -0.78 -20.36
CA ILE A 157 -3.80 0.43 -20.80
C ILE A 157 -3.10 0.96 -22.04
N ASP A 158 -3.70 0.76 -23.21
CA ASP A 158 -3.16 1.18 -24.50
C ASP A 158 -3.84 2.44 -25.04
N ASP A 159 -5.07 2.71 -24.61
CA ASP A 159 -5.80 3.89 -25.00
C ASP A 159 -5.10 5.18 -24.55
N PRO A 160 -4.80 6.12 -25.48
CA PRO A 160 -4.03 7.31 -25.16
C PRO A 160 -4.73 8.25 -24.16
N GLU A 161 -6.07 8.34 -24.19
CA GLU A 161 -6.81 9.19 -23.25
C GLU A 161 -6.77 8.60 -21.84
N ARG A 162 -6.99 7.30 -21.70
CA ARG A 162 -6.87 6.61 -20.42
C ARG A 162 -5.45 6.70 -19.85
N LYS A 163 -4.44 6.58 -20.72
CA LYS A 163 -3.04 6.74 -20.34
C LYS A 163 -2.76 8.14 -19.80
N TYR A 164 -3.23 9.19 -20.49
CA TYR A 164 -3.08 10.56 -20.03
C TYR A 164 -3.80 10.80 -18.70
N GLU A 165 -5.05 10.35 -18.56
CA GLU A 165 -5.84 10.51 -17.33
C GLU A 165 -5.23 9.74 -16.14
N LEU A 166 -4.65 8.55 -16.38
CA LEU A 166 -3.91 7.84 -15.35
C LEU A 166 -2.72 8.67 -14.85
N LEU A 167 -1.89 9.19 -15.77
CA LEU A 167 -0.73 10.01 -15.40
C LEU A 167 -1.16 11.26 -14.65
N ALA A 168 -2.20 11.96 -15.14
CA ALA A 168 -2.72 13.15 -14.50
C ALA A 168 -3.22 12.84 -13.07
N THR A 169 -3.99 11.77 -12.90
CA THR A 169 -4.53 11.37 -11.60
C THR A 169 -3.42 11.00 -10.62
N LEU A 170 -2.40 10.26 -11.08
CA LEU A 170 -1.27 9.87 -10.26
C LEU A 170 -0.46 11.09 -9.81
N ILE A 171 -0.18 12.00 -10.72
CA ILE A 171 0.57 13.21 -10.41
C ILE A 171 -0.23 14.13 -9.48
N ASP A 172 -1.52 14.36 -9.77
CA ASP A 172 -2.41 15.17 -8.92
C ASP A 172 -2.46 14.62 -7.49
N GLN A 173 -2.52 13.27 -7.31
CA GLN A 173 -2.51 12.64 -5.99
C GLN A 173 -1.27 13.01 -5.17
N TYR A 174 -0.10 13.03 -5.80
CA TYR A 174 1.16 13.31 -5.08
C TYR A 174 1.42 14.80 -4.94
N GLU A 175 1.11 15.62 -5.95
CA GLU A 175 1.30 17.07 -5.89
C GLU A 175 0.40 17.73 -4.84
N GLN A 176 -0.83 17.24 -4.62
CA GLN A 176 -1.71 17.73 -3.56
C GLN A 176 -1.13 17.54 -2.16
N GLY A 177 -0.30 16.51 -1.96
CA GLY A 177 0.31 16.21 -0.67
C GLY A 177 1.59 16.98 -0.36
N ILE A 178 2.26 17.52 -1.37
CA ILE A 178 3.57 18.17 -1.21
C ILE A 178 3.41 19.62 -0.73
N GLY A 179 2.47 20.37 -1.28
CA GLY A 179 2.31 21.80 -1.04
C GLY A 179 3.46 22.65 -1.57
N GLY A 180 3.24 23.94 -1.72
CA GLY A 180 4.29 24.92 -2.08
C GLY A 180 4.86 24.79 -3.50
N THR A 181 4.22 24.06 -4.40
CA THR A 181 4.58 23.93 -5.81
C THR A 181 3.51 24.53 -6.72
N ASP A 182 3.94 25.26 -7.75
CA ASP A 182 3.07 25.78 -8.83
C ASP A 182 2.95 24.79 -9.98
N TYR A 183 3.50 23.62 -9.87
CA TYR A 183 3.45 22.62 -10.92
C TYR A 183 2.01 22.15 -11.17
N ARG A 184 1.64 22.12 -12.45
CA ARG A 184 0.31 21.68 -12.90
C ARG A 184 0.48 20.80 -14.14
N PHE A 185 0.36 19.49 -13.96
CA PHE A 185 0.50 18.52 -15.03
C PHE A 185 -0.51 18.78 -16.18
N ARG A 186 -1.77 19.04 -15.82
CA ARG A 186 -2.84 19.31 -16.81
C ARG A 186 -2.66 20.62 -17.54
N GLY A 187 -1.74 21.49 -17.12
CA GLY A 187 -1.35 22.71 -17.84
C GLY A 187 -0.28 22.49 -18.90
N LEU A 188 0.33 21.30 -18.96
CA LEU A 188 1.32 20.98 -19.99
C LEU A 188 0.66 20.65 -21.33
N PRO A 189 1.31 20.94 -22.48
CA PRO A 189 0.83 20.50 -23.80
C PRO A 189 0.71 18.98 -23.83
N LYS A 190 -0.51 18.51 -24.09
CA LYS A 190 -0.84 17.07 -24.03
C LYS A 190 -0.02 16.21 -24.98
N ASP A 191 0.23 16.70 -26.19
CA ASP A 191 1.05 16.04 -27.19
C ASP A 191 2.49 15.82 -26.72
N GLU A 192 3.10 16.81 -26.05
CA GLU A 192 4.44 16.69 -25.49
C GLU A 192 4.47 15.67 -24.31
N VAL A 193 3.44 15.68 -23.48
CA VAL A 193 3.28 14.67 -22.41
C VAL A 193 3.18 13.28 -23.01
N MET A 194 2.32 13.10 -24.02
CA MET A 194 2.09 11.79 -24.64
C MET A 194 3.30 11.29 -25.42
N LYS A 195 4.08 12.17 -26.01
CA LYS A 195 5.36 11.83 -26.64
C LYS A 195 6.35 11.25 -25.63
N ARG A 196 6.47 11.85 -24.44
CA ARG A 196 7.32 11.31 -23.35
C ARG A 196 6.74 10.02 -22.76
N ALA A 197 5.42 9.92 -22.71
CA ALA A 197 4.72 8.75 -22.18
C ALA A 197 4.85 7.49 -23.07
N THR A 198 5.50 7.56 -24.24
CA THR A 198 5.87 6.36 -25.01
C THR A 198 6.86 5.46 -24.28
N GLY A 199 7.67 6.03 -23.35
CA GLY A 199 8.63 5.30 -22.53
C GLY A 199 8.03 4.48 -21.38
N ILE A 200 6.70 4.46 -21.22
CA ILE A 200 6.04 3.72 -20.14
C ILE A 200 4.94 2.79 -20.65
N GLN A 201 4.73 1.71 -19.89
CA GLN A 201 3.59 0.80 -20.02
C GLN A 201 2.66 0.99 -18.81
N PRO A 202 1.52 1.67 -18.99
CA PRO A 202 0.49 1.74 -17.97
C PRO A 202 -0.32 0.45 -17.91
N PHE A 203 -0.88 0.20 -16.73
CA PHE A 203 -1.72 -0.97 -16.49
C PHE A 203 -2.71 -0.71 -15.35
N GLU A 204 -3.70 -1.56 -15.26
CA GLU A 204 -4.57 -1.70 -14.10
C GLU A 204 -4.48 -3.12 -13.53
N ILE A 205 -4.77 -3.26 -12.24
CA ILE A 205 -4.98 -4.54 -11.56
C ILE A 205 -6.41 -4.54 -11.06
N GLU A 206 -7.27 -5.36 -11.67
CA GLU A 206 -8.58 -5.67 -11.12
C GLU A 206 -8.38 -6.55 -9.89
N ILE A 207 -8.68 -6.02 -8.70
CA ILE A 207 -8.44 -6.74 -7.44
C ILE A 207 -9.46 -7.87 -7.31
N GLU A 208 -8.96 -9.10 -7.32
CA GLU A 208 -9.73 -10.34 -7.11
C GLU A 208 -9.70 -10.76 -5.63
N GLN A 209 -8.63 -10.42 -4.92
CA GLN A 209 -8.38 -10.77 -3.53
C GLN A 209 -7.65 -9.63 -2.82
N ILE A 210 -8.10 -9.31 -1.60
CA ILE A 210 -7.47 -8.31 -0.74
C ILE A 210 -7.31 -8.87 0.67
N GLU A 211 -6.12 -8.73 1.24
CA GLU A 211 -5.76 -9.27 2.56
C GLU A 211 -5.01 -8.22 3.37
N GLY A 212 -5.48 -7.94 4.57
CA GLY A 212 -4.81 -7.05 5.52
C GLY A 212 -4.21 -7.81 6.69
N LYS A 213 -2.89 -7.71 6.88
CA LYS A 213 -2.19 -8.25 8.05
C LYS A 213 -1.60 -7.12 8.88
N PHE A 214 -2.17 -6.94 10.07
CA PHE A 214 -1.78 -5.89 11.02
C PHE A 214 -1.35 -6.55 12.32
N LYS A 215 -0.07 -6.80 12.49
CA LYS A 215 0.51 -7.31 13.73
C LYS A 215 1.00 -6.14 14.57
N LEU A 216 0.15 -5.67 15.51
CA LEU A 216 0.31 -4.42 16.24
C LEU A 216 -0.01 -4.57 17.74
N PHE A 217 0.45 -5.64 18.39
CA PHE A 217 0.21 -5.96 19.80
C PHE A 217 -1.22 -6.37 20.19
N GLN A 218 -2.09 -6.74 19.25
CA GLN A 218 -3.49 -7.05 19.56
C GLN A 218 -3.64 -8.09 20.66
N GLU A 219 -2.76 -9.08 20.68
CA GLU A 219 -2.77 -10.20 21.64
C GLU A 219 -2.07 -9.89 22.97
N ARG A 220 -1.47 -8.70 23.13
CA ARG A 220 -0.75 -8.35 24.35
C ARG A 220 -1.67 -7.74 25.41
N PRO A 221 -1.37 -7.97 26.73
CA PRO A 221 -2.07 -7.29 27.81
C PRO A 221 -1.97 -5.76 27.70
N GLU A 222 -3.02 -5.06 28.13
CA GLU A 222 -3.08 -3.60 28.03
C GLU A 222 -1.90 -2.87 28.70
N PRO A 223 -1.40 -3.28 29.88
CA PRO A 223 -0.21 -2.65 30.48
C PRO A 223 1.03 -2.71 29.59
N ASP A 224 1.20 -3.80 28.83
CA ASP A 224 2.31 -3.95 27.88
C ASP A 224 2.17 -3.01 26.69
N LYS A 225 0.94 -2.86 26.17
CA LYS A 225 0.66 -1.92 25.06
C LYS A 225 1.01 -0.49 25.47
N VAL A 226 0.50 -0.04 26.62
CA VAL A 226 0.77 1.30 27.17
C VAL A 226 2.26 1.54 27.35
N ALA A 227 3.01 0.56 27.86
CA ALA A 227 4.43 0.69 28.12
C ALA A 227 5.30 0.68 26.85
N ALA A 228 4.87 -0.04 25.81
CA ALA A 228 5.63 -0.21 24.57
C ALA A 228 5.37 0.91 23.55
N LEU A 229 4.14 1.42 23.43
CA LEU A 229 3.75 2.41 22.41
C LEU A 229 4.71 3.61 22.31
N PRO A 230 5.09 4.31 23.42
CA PRO A 230 6.01 5.44 23.34
C PRO A 230 7.43 5.08 22.86
N LYS A 231 7.79 3.78 22.98
CA LYS A 231 9.12 3.29 22.63
C LYS A 231 9.22 2.88 21.17
N LEU A 232 8.11 2.62 20.49
CA LEU A 232 8.08 2.33 19.08
C LEU A 232 8.62 3.50 18.24
N ASP A 233 8.37 4.73 18.66
CA ASP A 233 8.88 5.93 18.00
C ASP A 233 10.40 6.11 18.15
N THR A 234 11.04 5.44 19.11
CA THR A 234 12.50 5.54 19.30
C THR A 234 13.28 4.66 18.32
N TYR A 235 12.64 3.64 17.77
CA TYR A 235 13.22 2.79 16.73
C TYR A 235 12.88 3.39 15.36
N ARG A 236 13.48 4.55 15.07
CA ARG A 236 13.26 5.23 13.80
C ARG A 236 14.09 4.61 12.70
N GLU A 237 13.44 4.20 11.62
CA GLU A 237 14.10 4.11 10.34
C GLU A 237 14.72 5.49 10.02
N ARG A 238 15.93 5.49 9.47
CA ARG A 238 16.54 6.74 9.01
C ARG A 238 15.57 7.40 8.03
N SER A 239 15.33 8.72 8.18
CA SER A 239 14.54 9.45 7.20
C SER A 239 15.17 9.28 5.81
N LEU A 240 14.37 9.36 4.77
CA LEU A 240 14.87 9.26 3.38
C LEU A 240 16.00 10.26 3.14
N GLU A 241 15.89 11.49 3.69
CA GLU A 241 16.95 12.49 3.62
C GLU A 241 18.26 12.00 4.26
N ALA A 242 18.20 11.53 5.51
CA ALA A 242 19.37 11.06 6.23
C ALA A 242 20.03 9.86 5.53
N TYR A 243 19.23 8.94 5.00
CA TYR A 243 19.74 7.80 4.24
C TYR A 243 20.36 8.24 2.91
N THR A 244 19.72 9.18 2.18
CA THR A 244 20.24 9.71 0.91
C THR A 244 21.59 10.40 1.11
N ARG A 245 21.73 11.24 2.13
CA ARG A 245 23.02 11.88 2.48
C ARG A 245 24.09 10.86 2.81
N HIS A 246 23.74 9.83 3.60
CA HIS A 246 24.66 8.73 3.92
C HIS A 246 25.10 7.97 2.67
N PHE A 247 24.17 7.63 1.79
CA PHE A 247 24.45 6.93 0.53
C PHE A 247 25.45 7.70 -0.33
N TYR A 248 25.22 9.00 -0.56
CA TYR A 248 26.14 9.82 -1.37
C TYR A 248 27.53 9.98 -0.73
N ALA A 249 27.63 9.87 0.59
CA ALA A 249 28.91 9.95 1.28
C ALA A 249 29.70 8.62 1.29
N THR A 250 29.04 7.47 1.19
CA THR A 250 29.66 6.17 1.46
C THR A 250 29.52 5.13 0.34
N ALA A 251 28.67 5.37 -0.66
CA ALA A 251 28.49 4.43 -1.76
C ALA A 251 29.78 4.31 -2.61
N PRO A 252 30.14 3.08 -3.03
CA PRO A 252 31.26 2.90 -3.94
C PRO A 252 31.00 3.64 -5.26
N LYS A 253 32.04 4.27 -5.79
CA LYS A 253 32.00 4.99 -7.07
C LYS A 253 32.11 4.02 -8.23
#